data_54ff42527f2b49bf479e542590cdaa1e
#
_entry.id   54ff42527f2b49bf479e542590cdaa1e
#
_cell.length_a   1.000
_cell.length_b   1.000
_cell.length_c   1.000
_cell.angle_alpha   90.00
_cell.angle_beta   90.00
_cell.angle_gamma   90.00
#
_symmetry.space_group_name_H-M   'P 1'
#
loop_
_entity.id
_entity.type
_entity.pdbx_description
1 polymer ?
#
loop_
_entity_poly.entity_id
_entity_poly.type
_entity_poly.pdbx_seq_one_letter_code
_entity_poly.pdbx_strand_id
1 'polypeptide(L)'
;MGTQYRPHIEITTQIGCPVQCKMCPQSVLLSRYMGERRLTLDNFKFMCDKMPPEVDIHFSGMCEPFINPDAIDMVEYAAQNHSVSVFTTLMSLDIDKYDRLRKTPFRWFCVHVPDGQLNTKLKCNPAYLQLLRRVTNNQPKCEKFWFSMHGDFHPATIPIIYGYDIENTMIDRAGNLDLAWCEKQELKNPICTCSNYNQNILLPDGTVLLCCMDYGMKHVLGNLMEQEYKDLKRRRSYDLCKKCNRAIENGG
;
A
#
# COMPACT_ATOMS: atom_id res chain seq x y z
N MET A 1 24.70 -1.29 5.33
CA MET A 1 24.08 -0.08 5.89
C MET A 1 22.62 -0.41 6.14
N GLY A 2 22.15 -0.44 7.39
CA GLY A 2 20.76 -0.75 7.72
C GLY A 2 19.87 0.34 7.13
N THR A 3 18.87 -0.05 6.39
CA THR A 3 17.81 0.86 5.90
C THR A 3 17.10 1.43 7.13
N GLN A 4 17.43 2.67 7.49
CA GLN A 4 16.74 3.36 8.57
C GLN A 4 15.26 3.49 8.15
N TYR A 5 14.37 2.79 8.84
CA TYR A 5 12.94 2.90 8.61
C TYR A 5 12.50 4.33 8.90
N ARG A 6 12.09 5.05 7.85
CA ARG A 6 11.50 6.39 7.97
C ARG A 6 9.99 6.26 8.24
N PRO A 7 9.39 7.21 8.98
CA PRO A 7 7.94 7.27 9.07
C PRO A 7 7.35 7.39 7.67
N HIS A 8 6.25 6.68 7.40
CA HIS A 8 5.55 6.81 6.14
C HIS A 8 4.04 6.77 6.31
N ILE A 9 3.37 7.33 5.34
CA ILE A 9 1.92 7.26 5.23
C ILE A 9 1.53 6.66 3.89
N GLU A 10 0.68 5.63 3.94
CA GLU A 10 0.15 4.97 2.75
C GLU A 10 -1.16 5.64 2.33
N ILE A 11 -1.23 6.11 1.10
CA ILE A 11 -2.38 6.85 0.57
C ILE A 11 -3.39 5.88 -0.02
N THR A 12 -4.59 5.84 0.55
CA THR A 12 -5.75 5.19 -0.05
C THR A 12 -6.46 6.19 -0.94
N THR A 13 -6.21 6.13 -2.24
CA THR A 13 -6.74 7.11 -3.20
C THR A 13 -8.23 6.95 -3.46
N GLN A 14 -8.76 5.74 -3.24
CA GLN A 14 -10.17 5.41 -3.44
C GLN A 14 -10.59 4.21 -2.58
N ILE A 15 -11.83 4.20 -2.12
CA ILE A 15 -12.43 3.06 -1.41
C ILE A 15 -13.15 2.15 -2.41
N GLY A 16 -12.90 0.83 -2.27
CA GLY A 16 -13.47 -0.17 -3.16
C GLY A 16 -12.53 -0.55 -4.31
N CYS A 17 -11.54 -1.40 -4.01
CA CYS A 17 -10.56 -1.87 -4.99
C CYS A 17 -11.16 -2.97 -5.90
N PRO A 18 -11.12 -2.84 -7.23
CA PRO A 18 -11.65 -3.83 -8.16
C PRO A 18 -10.75 -5.05 -8.33
N VAL A 19 -9.51 -5.03 -7.82
CA VAL A 19 -8.57 -6.16 -7.91
C VAL A 19 -9.06 -7.39 -7.15
N GLN A 20 -9.81 -7.19 -6.05
CA GLN A 20 -10.42 -8.25 -5.25
C GLN A 20 -9.46 -9.37 -4.89
N CYS A 21 -8.29 -9.03 -4.36
CA CYS A 21 -7.31 -10.00 -3.87
C CYS A 21 -7.91 -10.82 -2.71
N LYS A 22 -7.72 -12.15 -2.73
CA LYS A 22 -8.13 -13.03 -1.60
C LYS A 22 -7.42 -12.66 -0.29
N MET A 23 -6.22 -12.07 -0.39
CA MET A 23 -5.42 -11.61 0.76
C MET A 23 -5.78 -10.20 1.25
N CYS A 24 -6.90 -9.62 0.77
CA CYS A 24 -7.30 -8.26 1.12
C CYS A 24 -8.70 -8.25 1.74
N PRO A 25 -8.86 -7.87 3.01
CA PRO A 25 -10.16 -7.86 3.68
C PRO A 25 -10.98 -6.61 3.34
N GLN A 26 -11.15 -6.31 2.03
CA GLN A 26 -11.91 -5.15 1.54
C GLN A 26 -13.35 -5.09 2.08
N SER A 27 -14.01 -6.24 2.25
CA SER A 27 -15.37 -6.29 2.79
C SER A 27 -15.45 -5.73 4.22
N VAL A 28 -14.39 -5.92 5.02
CA VAL A 28 -14.31 -5.38 6.38
C VAL A 28 -14.24 -3.85 6.33
N LEU A 29 -13.36 -3.28 5.47
CA LEU A 29 -13.26 -1.84 5.28
C LEU A 29 -14.57 -1.25 4.77
N LEU A 30 -15.15 -1.84 3.72
CA LEU A 30 -16.40 -1.36 3.10
C LEU A 30 -17.58 -1.38 4.06
N SER A 31 -17.62 -2.30 5.04
CA SER A 31 -18.68 -2.36 6.07
C SER A 31 -18.54 -1.30 7.16
N ARG A 32 -17.38 -0.64 7.27
CA ARG A 32 -17.07 0.31 8.34
C ARG A 32 -16.91 1.75 7.86
N TYR A 33 -16.38 1.90 6.65
CA TYR A 33 -16.10 3.22 6.10
C TYR A 33 -17.36 3.91 5.57
N MET A 34 -17.62 5.12 6.08
CA MET A 34 -18.81 5.92 5.75
C MET A 34 -18.46 7.29 5.14
N GLY A 35 -17.15 7.58 4.96
CA GLY A 35 -16.67 8.85 4.42
C GLY A 35 -16.69 8.93 2.88
N GLU A 36 -16.07 9.99 2.35
CA GLU A 36 -15.88 10.19 0.93
C GLU A 36 -15.07 9.06 0.31
N ARG A 37 -15.59 8.44 -0.75
CA ARG A 37 -14.96 7.26 -1.34
C ARG A 37 -13.79 7.55 -2.26
N ARG A 38 -13.63 8.78 -2.70
CA ARG A 38 -12.58 9.20 -3.61
C ARG A 38 -11.84 10.40 -3.06
N LEU A 39 -10.53 10.27 -2.98
CA LEU A 39 -9.65 11.38 -2.64
C LEU A 39 -9.55 12.33 -3.84
N THR A 40 -9.85 13.61 -3.65
CA THR A 40 -9.63 14.64 -4.66
C THR A 40 -8.20 15.14 -4.61
N LEU A 41 -7.69 15.67 -5.73
CA LEU A 41 -6.35 16.26 -5.77
C LEU A 41 -6.18 17.42 -4.77
N ASP A 42 -7.21 18.27 -4.62
CA ASP A 42 -7.17 19.40 -3.71
C ASP A 42 -7.10 18.98 -2.23
N ASN A 43 -7.92 18.00 -1.84
CA ASN A 43 -7.86 17.45 -0.48
C ASN A 43 -6.52 16.73 -0.22
N PHE A 44 -6.00 16.02 -1.23
CA PHE A 44 -4.67 15.41 -1.12
C PHE A 44 -3.59 16.45 -0.88
N LYS A 45 -3.54 17.53 -1.69
CA LYS A 45 -2.58 18.62 -1.53
C LYS A 45 -2.66 19.23 -0.14
N PHE A 46 -3.89 19.59 0.29
CA PHE A 46 -4.13 20.17 1.60
C PHE A 46 -3.58 19.30 2.75
N MET A 47 -3.78 17.99 2.69
CA MET A 47 -3.27 17.06 3.70
C MET A 47 -1.77 16.78 3.55
N CYS A 48 -1.28 16.72 2.32
CA CYS A 48 0.14 16.51 2.03
C CYS A 48 1.00 17.64 2.60
N ASP A 49 0.55 18.90 2.46
CA ASP A 49 1.24 20.08 2.96
C ASP A 49 1.36 20.13 4.49
N LYS A 50 0.53 19.37 5.22
CA LYS A 50 0.61 19.24 6.67
C LYS A 50 1.63 18.20 7.14
N MET A 51 2.14 17.38 6.23
CA MET A 51 3.12 16.33 6.56
C MET A 51 4.53 16.89 6.48
N PRO A 52 5.39 16.64 7.47
CA PRO A 52 6.78 17.05 7.40
C PRO A 52 7.57 16.29 6.32
N PRO A 53 8.58 16.90 5.67
CA PRO A 53 9.30 16.31 4.53
C PRO A 53 10.01 14.97 4.80
N GLU A 54 10.28 14.66 6.07
CA GLU A 54 10.85 13.38 6.48
C GLU A 54 9.85 12.21 6.45
N VAL A 55 8.56 12.47 6.26
CA VAL A 55 7.53 11.44 6.09
C VAL A 55 7.51 11.00 4.63
N ASP A 56 7.78 9.72 4.38
CA ASP A 56 7.67 9.14 3.05
C ASP A 56 6.19 8.96 2.68
N ILE A 57 5.84 9.25 1.44
CA ILE A 57 4.47 9.07 0.90
C ILE A 57 4.43 7.80 0.06
N HIS A 58 3.61 6.84 0.45
CA HIS A 58 3.46 5.60 -0.30
C HIS A 58 2.09 5.55 -0.98
N PHE A 59 2.07 5.47 -2.29
CA PHE A 59 0.86 5.19 -3.06
C PHE A 59 0.63 3.68 -3.08
N SER A 60 -0.07 3.21 -2.06
CA SER A 60 -0.41 1.80 -1.80
C SER A 60 -1.76 1.73 -1.08
N GLY A 61 -1.76 2.00 0.21
CA GLY A 61 -2.95 2.05 1.05
C GLY A 61 -3.82 0.79 0.98
N MET A 62 -5.12 1.00 1.06
CA MET A 62 -6.12 -0.08 1.02
C MET A 62 -6.77 -0.24 -0.37
N CYS A 63 -6.09 0.17 -1.45
CA CYS A 63 -6.59 0.07 -2.82
C CYS A 63 -5.45 -0.01 -3.85
N GLU A 64 -5.81 -0.32 -5.11
CA GLU A 64 -4.95 -0.02 -6.25
C GLU A 64 -4.94 1.51 -6.45
N PRO A 65 -3.80 2.20 -6.34
CA PRO A 65 -3.80 3.66 -6.28
C PRO A 65 -4.29 4.33 -7.57
N PHE A 66 -4.01 3.75 -8.73
CA PHE A 66 -4.29 4.37 -10.03
C PHE A 66 -5.71 4.14 -10.57
N ILE A 67 -6.60 3.53 -9.78
CA ILE A 67 -8.04 3.58 -10.07
C ILE A 67 -8.61 4.98 -9.89
N ASN A 68 -7.96 5.82 -9.08
CA ASN A 68 -8.24 7.23 -9.00
C ASN A 68 -7.54 7.94 -10.16
N PRO A 69 -8.28 8.64 -11.06
CA PRO A 69 -7.69 9.31 -12.22
C PRO A 69 -6.71 10.42 -11.84
N ASP A 70 -6.83 11.02 -10.66
CA ASP A 70 -5.98 12.09 -10.19
C ASP A 70 -4.69 11.58 -9.51
N ALA A 71 -4.53 10.23 -9.41
CA ALA A 71 -3.43 9.64 -8.62
C ALA A 71 -2.03 9.99 -9.16
N ILE A 72 -1.86 10.13 -10.48
CA ILE A 72 -0.56 10.53 -11.05
C ILE A 72 -0.23 11.97 -10.67
N ASP A 73 -1.21 12.87 -10.72
CA ASP A 73 -1.04 14.27 -10.29
C ASP A 73 -0.70 14.35 -8.80
N MET A 74 -1.31 13.48 -7.98
CA MET A 74 -0.97 13.36 -6.54
C MET A 74 0.48 12.88 -6.34
N VAL A 75 0.92 11.87 -7.12
CA VAL A 75 2.31 11.37 -7.08
C VAL A 75 3.29 12.48 -7.42
N GLU A 76 3.05 13.21 -8.52
CA GLU A 76 3.90 14.30 -8.97
C GLU A 76 3.94 15.45 -7.96
N TYR A 77 2.81 15.75 -7.30
CA TYR A 77 2.76 16.75 -6.24
C TYR A 77 3.56 16.33 -5.01
N ALA A 78 3.33 15.12 -4.50
CA ALA A 78 4.05 14.61 -3.34
C ALA A 78 5.57 14.58 -3.55
N ALA A 79 6.02 14.21 -4.75
CA ALA A 79 7.44 14.11 -5.09
C ALA A 79 8.19 15.45 -5.09
N GLN A 80 7.50 16.59 -4.98
CA GLN A 80 8.15 17.90 -4.86
C GLN A 80 8.82 18.09 -3.50
N ASN A 81 8.24 17.51 -2.44
CA ASN A 81 8.69 17.73 -1.05
C ASN A 81 8.94 16.44 -0.26
N HIS A 82 8.50 15.28 -0.77
CA HIS A 82 8.57 14.00 -0.07
C HIS A 82 9.27 12.93 -0.90
N SER A 83 9.85 11.97 -0.24
CA SER A 83 10.24 10.71 -0.86
C SER A 83 8.99 9.88 -1.15
N VAL A 84 8.82 9.44 -2.39
CA VAL A 84 7.61 8.76 -2.85
C VAL A 84 7.89 7.31 -3.18
N SER A 85 6.98 6.40 -2.80
CA SER A 85 6.98 5.00 -3.20
C SER A 85 5.64 4.63 -3.85
N VAL A 86 5.69 3.67 -4.78
CA VAL A 86 4.50 3.18 -5.49
C VAL A 86 4.41 1.66 -5.38
N PHE A 87 3.21 1.17 -5.07
CA PHE A 87 2.84 -0.24 -5.05
C PHE A 87 1.58 -0.39 -5.90
N THR A 88 1.70 -0.99 -7.08
CA THR A 88 0.60 -1.01 -8.07
C THR A 88 0.46 -2.37 -8.73
N THR A 89 -0.75 -2.71 -9.12
CA THR A 89 -1.03 -3.87 -9.98
C THR A 89 -0.97 -3.53 -11.47
N LEU A 90 -0.73 -2.29 -11.82
CA LEU A 90 -0.79 -1.72 -13.19
C LEU A 90 -2.18 -1.76 -13.84
N MET A 91 -3.21 -2.32 -13.20
CA MET A 91 -4.50 -2.61 -13.85
C MET A 91 -5.23 -1.38 -14.40
N SER A 92 -4.95 -0.20 -13.86
CA SER A 92 -5.59 1.08 -14.26
C SER A 92 -4.65 2.01 -15.02
N LEU A 93 -3.46 1.51 -15.35
CA LEU A 93 -2.49 2.22 -16.18
C LEU A 93 -2.54 1.69 -17.62
N ASP A 94 -2.29 2.58 -18.55
CA ASP A 94 -1.88 2.31 -19.93
C ASP A 94 -0.41 2.75 -20.12
N ILE A 95 0.11 2.59 -21.34
CA ILE A 95 1.50 2.93 -21.64
C ILE A 95 1.77 4.42 -21.44
N ASP A 96 0.85 5.29 -21.87
CA ASP A 96 1.03 6.74 -21.79
C ASP A 96 1.05 7.23 -20.33
N LYS A 97 0.12 6.73 -19.52
CA LYS A 97 0.08 6.99 -18.08
C LYS A 97 1.34 6.48 -17.36
N TYR A 98 1.79 5.26 -17.71
CA TYR A 98 3.03 4.73 -17.18
C TYR A 98 4.24 5.56 -17.60
N ASP A 99 4.33 5.97 -18.86
CA ASP A 99 5.42 6.80 -19.37
C ASP A 99 5.45 8.20 -18.75
N ARG A 100 4.30 8.72 -18.31
CA ARG A 100 4.23 9.91 -17.48
C ARG A 100 4.75 9.62 -16.07
N LEU A 101 4.18 8.61 -15.41
CA LEU A 101 4.47 8.24 -14.03
C LEU A 101 5.96 7.95 -13.80
N ARG A 102 6.61 7.17 -14.68
CA ARG A 102 8.02 6.79 -14.55
C ARG A 102 9.04 7.93 -14.62
N LYS A 103 8.62 9.14 -14.97
CA LYS A 103 9.47 10.35 -14.95
C LYS A 103 9.72 10.85 -13.54
N THR A 104 8.83 10.53 -12.61
CA THR A 104 9.00 10.82 -11.18
C THR A 104 10.06 9.89 -10.59
N PRO A 105 11.04 10.41 -9.80
CA PRO A 105 11.94 9.55 -9.05
C PRO A 105 11.21 8.93 -7.86
N PHE A 106 11.46 7.65 -7.61
CA PHE A 106 10.85 6.92 -6.50
C PHE A 106 11.92 6.39 -5.53
N ARG A 107 11.53 6.25 -4.28
CA ARG A 107 12.30 5.43 -3.35
C ARG A 107 12.08 3.96 -3.68
N TRP A 108 10.82 3.51 -3.74
CA TRP A 108 10.45 2.14 -4.04
C TRP A 108 9.38 2.09 -5.12
N PHE A 109 9.52 1.12 -6.01
CA PHE A 109 8.50 0.85 -7.01
C PHE A 109 8.25 -0.66 -7.08
N CYS A 110 7.08 -1.08 -6.59
CA CYS A 110 6.65 -2.47 -6.56
C CYS A 110 5.51 -2.69 -7.52
N VAL A 111 5.63 -3.71 -8.36
CA VAL A 111 4.55 -4.16 -9.24
C VAL A 111 3.99 -5.48 -8.74
N HIS A 112 2.72 -5.46 -8.32
CA HIS A 112 1.99 -6.65 -7.95
C HIS A 112 1.43 -7.33 -9.20
N VAL A 113 1.96 -8.50 -9.55
CA VAL A 113 1.60 -9.21 -10.79
C VAL A 113 0.51 -10.26 -10.55
N PRO A 114 -0.25 -10.66 -11.61
CA PRO A 114 -1.16 -11.79 -11.55
C PRO A 114 -0.48 -13.08 -11.11
N ASP A 115 -1.17 -13.84 -10.29
CA ASP A 115 -0.76 -15.17 -9.87
C ASP A 115 -1.50 -16.29 -10.62
N GLY A 116 -0.91 -17.49 -10.67
CA GLY A 116 -1.47 -18.64 -11.37
C GLY A 116 -2.67 -19.29 -10.68
N GLN A 117 -2.90 -18.97 -9.41
CA GLN A 117 -3.99 -19.51 -8.59
C GLN A 117 -5.21 -18.59 -8.52
N LEU A 118 -5.17 -17.46 -9.24
CA LEU A 118 -6.25 -16.45 -9.26
C LEU A 118 -6.58 -15.93 -7.84
N ASN A 119 -5.55 -15.74 -7.01
CA ASN A 119 -5.69 -15.06 -5.72
C ASN A 119 -5.95 -13.57 -5.89
N THR A 120 -5.60 -13.03 -7.07
CA THR A 120 -5.99 -11.69 -7.53
C THR A 120 -6.88 -11.82 -8.77
N LYS A 121 -7.87 -10.92 -8.92
CA LYS A 121 -8.69 -10.88 -10.15
C LYS A 121 -8.07 -10.00 -11.24
N LEU A 122 -6.75 -9.96 -11.30
CA LEU A 122 -6.02 -9.28 -12.37
C LEU A 122 -6.12 -10.08 -13.66
N LYS A 123 -6.56 -9.40 -14.73
CA LYS A 123 -6.65 -10.01 -16.06
C LYS A 123 -5.29 -9.97 -16.75
N CYS A 124 -4.70 -11.13 -16.96
CA CYS A 124 -3.45 -11.28 -17.73
C CYS A 124 -3.74 -11.29 -19.24
N ASN A 125 -4.26 -10.17 -19.78
CA ASN A 125 -4.58 -10.01 -21.17
C ASN A 125 -3.39 -9.42 -21.98
N PRO A 126 -3.43 -9.40 -23.33
CA PRO A 126 -2.34 -8.88 -24.17
C PRO A 126 -1.93 -7.44 -23.82
N ALA A 127 -2.89 -6.55 -23.53
CA ALA A 127 -2.61 -5.16 -23.17
C ALA A 127 -1.83 -5.07 -21.83
N TYR A 128 -2.23 -5.86 -20.83
CA TYR A 128 -1.51 -5.96 -19.57
C TYR A 128 -0.07 -6.46 -19.78
N LEU A 129 0.11 -7.52 -20.55
CA LEU A 129 1.44 -8.08 -20.84
C LEU A 129 2.32 -7.11 -21.63
N GLN A 130 1.73 -6.31 -22.53
CA GLN A 130 2.45 -5.25 -23.24
C GLN A 130 2.90 -4.16 -22.28
N LEU A 131 2.02 -3.71 -21.38
CA LEU A 131 2.38 -2.75 -20.35
C LEU A 131 3.47 -3.31 -19.42
N LEU A 132 3.34 -4.56 -18.98
CA LEU A 132 4.35 -5.20 -18.13
C LEU A 132 5.73 -5.26 -18.81
N ARG A 133 5.79 -5.58 -20.13
CA ARG A 133 7.04 -5.49 -20.92
C ARG A 133 7.54 -4.05 -21.01
N ARG A 134 6.65 -3.06 -21.14
CA ARG A 134 7.05 -1.65 -21.13
C ARG A 134 7.71 -1.28 -19.81
N VAL A 135 7.16 -1.75 -18.68
CA VAL A 135 7.67 -1.51 -17.33
C VAL A 135 9.07 -2.14 -17.17
N THR A 136 9.25 -3.41 -17.54
CA THR A 136 10.54 -4.10 -17.42
C THR A 136 11.62 -3.47 -18.30
N ASN A 137 11.29 -3.07 -19.54
CA ASN A 137 12.25 -2.47 -20.46
C ASN A 137 12.56 -1.00 -20.15
N ASN A 138 11.71 -0.32 -19.42
CA ASN A 138 11.81 1.11 -19.13
C ASN A 138 11.43 1.40 -17.67
N GLN A 139 12.19 0.83 -16.74
CA GLN A 139 11.91 1.00 -15.30
C GLN A 139 11.91 2.47 -14.88
N PRO A 140 11.11 2.84 -13.88
CA PRO A 140 11.21 4.16 -13.28
C PRO A 140 12.55 4.30 -12.56
N LYS A 141 13.05 5.52 -12.43
CA LYS A 141 14.22 5.79 -11.59
C LYS A 141 13.81 5.59 -10.12
N CYS A 142 14.37 4.57 -9.46
CA CYS A 142 14.07 4.26 -8.07
C CYS A 142 15.26 3.62 -7.35
N GLU A 143 15.25 3.67 -6.01
CA GLU A 143 16.27 3.00 -5.18
C GLU A 143 16.08 1.47 -5.19
N LYS A 144 14.81 1.01 -5.23
CA LYS A 144 14.47 -0.41 -5.33
C LYS A 144 13.28 -0.62 -6.26
N PHE A 145 13.43 -1.55 -7.21
CA PHE A 145 12.37 -2.07 -8.07
C PHE A 145 12.23 -3.57 -7.87
N TRP A 146 10.98 -4.05 -7.68
CA TRP A 146 10.71 -5.47 -7.56
C TRP A 146 9.28 -5.80 -7.94
N PHE A 147 9.02 -7.09 -8.10
CA PHE A 147 7.66 -7.62 -8.26
C PHE A 147 7.17 -8.24 -6.95
N SER A 148 5.86 -8.24 -6.75
CA SER A 148 5.22 -9.03 -5.70
C SER A 148 4.05 -9.82 -6.26
N MET A 149 3.68 -10.92 -5.57
CA MET A 149 2.53 -11.74 -5.93
C MET A 149 1.95 -12.45 -4.71
N HIS A 150 0.79 -13.07 -4.89
CA HIS A 150 0.13 -13.89 -3.87
C HIS A 150 -0.04 -15.32 -4.40
N GLY A 151 0.97 -16.17 -4.23
CA GLY A 151 0.93 -17.58 -4.64
C GLY A 151 1.92 -17.90 -5.76
N ASP A 152 1.54 -18.79 -6.69
CA ASP A 152 2.41 -19.28 -7.75
C ASP A 152 2.45 -18.32 -8.95
N PHE A 153 3.50 -18.42 -9.75
CA PHE A 153 3.66 -17.62 -10.96
C PHE A 153 2.55 -17.86 -11.97
N HIS A 154 2.01 -16.78 -12.54
CA HIS A 154 1.18 -16.89 -13.73
C HIS A 154 2.06 -17.18 -14.96
N PRO A 155 1.80 -18.27 -15.75
CA PRO A 155 2.69 -18.70 -16.83
C PRO A 155 3.03 -17.61 -17.85
N ALA A 156 2.07 -16.72 -18.17
CA ALA A 156 2.28 -15.66 -19.15
C ALA A 156 3.17 -14.51 -18.61
N THR A 157 3.37 -14.37 -17.31
CA THR A 157 4.22 -13.33 -16.71
C THR A 157 5.67 -13.80 -16.56
N ILE A 158 5.90 -15.09 -16.38
CA ILE A 158 7.25 -15.67 -16.16
C ILE A 158 8.28 -15.15 -17.17
N PRO A 159 8.03 -15.21 -18.51
CA PRO A 159 9.04 -14.76 -19.49
C PRO A 159 9.37 -13.28 -19.42
N ILE A 160 8.56 -12.47 -18.73
CA ILE A 160 8.72 -11.02 -18.65
C ILE A 160 9.44 -10.61 -17.36
N ILE A 161 9.15 -11.32 -16.25
CA ILE A 161 9.66 -10.95 -14.92
C ILE A 161 10.81 -11.87 -14.44
N TYR A 162 11.21 -12.82 -15.26
CA TYR A 162 12.33 -13.73 -14.94
C TYR A 162 13.61 -12.94 -14.67
N GLY A 163 14.30 -13.27 -13.58
CA GLY A 163 15.53 -12.60 -13.17
C GLY A 163 15.34 -11.34 -12.30
N TYR A 164 14.12 -10.93 -12.03
CA TYR A 164 13.83 -9.87 -11.07
C TYR A 164 13.64 -10.40 -9.64
N ASP A 165 13.83 -9.50 -8.66
CA ASP A 165 13.42 -9.79 -7.28
C ASP A 165 11.90 -9.96 -7.22
N ILE A 166 11.44 -11.04 -6.58
CA ILE A 166 10.02 -11.34 -6.45
C ILE A 166 9.70 -11.65 -4.99
N GLU A 167 8.80 -10.87 -4.43
CA GLU A 167 8.28 -11.07 -3.08
C GLU A 167 6.93 -11.79 -3.16
N ASN A 168 6.82 -12.92 -2.46
CA ASN A 168 5.55 -13.62 -2.31
C ASN A 168 5.02 -13.39 -0.90
N THR A 169 4.02 -12.52 -0.78
CA THR A 169 3.46 -12.11 0.51
C THR A 169 2.07 -12.69 0.70
N MET A 170 1.97 -13.65 1.63
CA MET A 170 0.71 -14.26 2.04
C MET A 170 0.56 -14.13 3.55
N ILE A 171 -0.30 -13.23 4.01
CA ILE A 171 -0.54 -12.93 5.43
C ILE A 171 -2.04 -12.83 5.72
N ASP A 172 -2.45 -13.14 6.96
CA ASP A 172 -3.84 -13.08 7.41
C ASP A 172 -4.36 -11.68 7.76
N ARG A 173 -3.52 -10.66 7.53
CA ARG A 173 -3.85 -9.26 7.85
C ARG A 173 -4.26 -9.05 9.30
N ALA A 174 -3.45 -9.56 10.24
CA ALA A 174 -3.67 -9.50 11.69
C ALA A 174 -5.05 -10.09 12.11
N GLY A 175 -5.37 -11.25 11.57
CA GLY A 175 -6.60 -11.98 11.85
C GLY A 175 -7.87 -11.42 11.18
N ASN A 176 -7.72 -10.48 10.23
CA ASN A 176 -8.86 -10.00 9.43
C ASN A 176 -9.31 -11.00 8.36
N LEU A 177 -8.47 -12.00 8.05
CA LEU A 177 -8.76 -13.08 7.11
C LEU A 177 -8.66 -14.43 7.83
N ASP A 178 -9.64 -15.30 7.60
CA ASP A 178 -9.57 -16.69 8.08
C ASP A 178 -8.92 -17.56 7.01
N LEU A 179 -7.60 -17.71 7.11
CA LEU A 179 -6.79 -18.47 6.17
C LEU A 179 -6.27 -19.72 6.88
N ALA A 180 -6.76 -20.89 6.47
CA ALA A 180 -6.46 -22.17 7.11
C ALA A 180 -4.95 -22.53 7.10
N TRP A 181 -4.17 -21.97 6.18
CA TRP A 181 -2.73 -22.20 6.03
C TRP A 181 -1.87 -21.14 6.74
N CYS A 182 -2.50 -20.08 7.32
CA CYS A 182 -1.79 -19.06 8.05
C CYS A 182 -1.79 -19.37 9.55
N GLU A 183 -0.60 -19.44 10.15
CA GLU A 183 -0.47 -19.62 11.59
C GLU A 183 -1.05 -18.40 12.31
N LYS A 184 -2.00 -18.64 13.21
CA LYS A 184 -2.64 -17.59 14.01
C LYS A 184 -1.72 -17.24 15.17
N GLN A 185 -1.24 -16.00 15.18
CA GLN A 185 -0.44 -15.46 16.26
C GLN A 185 -1.32 -14.82 17.34
N GLU A 186 -0.99 -15.03 18.60
CA GLU A 186 -1.60 -14.31 19.73
C GLU A 186 -0.53 -13.97 20.79
N LEU A 187 -0.04 -12.74 20.70
CA LEU A 187 0.98 -12.21 21.59
C LEU A 187 0.34 -11.59 22.84
N LYS A 188 1.00 -11.72 23.99
CA LYS A 188 0.56 -11.11 25.25
C LYS A 188 0.97 -9.64 25.32
N ASN A 189 2.25 -9.35 25.04
CA ASN A 189 2.86 -8.02 25.09
C ASN A 189 3.52 -7.69 23.75
N PRO A 190 2.76 -7.40 22.68
CA PRO A 190 3.33 -7.21 21.36
C PRO A 190 4.13 -5.91 21.24
N ILE A 191 5.28 -5.99 20.58
CA ILE A 191 5.99 -4.83 20.04
C ILE A 191 5.77 -4.80 18.54
N CYS A 192 5.32 -3.67 18.01
CA CYS A 192 5.23 -3.44 16.59
C CYS A 192 6.61 -3.23 15.97
N THR A 193 6.96 -4.01 14.95
CA THR A 193 8.20 -3.83 14.19
C THR A 193 8.06 -2.79 13.06
N CYS A 194 6.85 -2.24 12.87
CA CYS A 194 6.54 -1.28 11.81
C CYS A 194 6.89 0.15 12.25
N SER A 195 8.19 0.47 12.32
CA SER A 195 8.70 1.83 12.61
C SER A 195 8.03 2.51 13.81
N ASN A 196 7.86 1.77 14.91
CA ASN A 196 7.25 2.29 16.14
C ASN A 196 5.89 2.97 15.92
N TYR A 197 5.00 2.28 15.16
CA TYR A 197 3.64 2.75 14.83
C TYR A 197 3.58 3.97 13.88
N ASN A 198 4.64 4.24 13.14
CA ASN A 198 4.74 5.34 12.17
C ASN A 198 4.56 4.89 10.70
N GLN A 199 3.83 3.80 10.45
CA GLN A 199 3.44 3.32 9.13
C GLN A 199 1.91 3.40 9.02
N ASN A 200 1.41 4.59 8.78
CA ASN A 200 0.00 4.92 8.90
C ASN A 200 -0.71 4.87 7.53
N ILE A 201 -2.04 4.81 7.55
CA ILE A 201 -2.88 4.83 6.35
C ILE A 201 -3.72 6.10 6.35
N LEU A 202 -3.71 6.83 5.25
CA LEU A 202 -4.61 7.94 4.99
C LEU A 202 -5.76 7.48 4.10
N LEU A 203 -6.99 7.69 4.57
CA LEU A 203 -8.22 7.44 3.83
C LEU A 203 -8.69 8.71 3.09
N PRO A 204 -9.57 8.59 2.07
CA PRO A 204 -9.97 9.72 1.23
C PRO A 204 -10.63 10.90 1.97
N ASP A 205 -11.28 10.65 3.11
CA ASP A 205 -11.92 11.66 3.95
C ASP A 205 -10.96 12.33 4.96
N GLY A 206 -9.67 12.01 4.88
CA GLY A 206 -8.65 12.53 5.78
C GLY A 206 -8.42 11.69 7.04
N THR A 207 -9.22 10.67 7.28
CA THR A 207 -9.04 9.76 8.42
C THR A 207 -7.69 9.04 8.31
N VAL A 208 -6.91 9.07 9.41
CA VAL A 208 -5.64 8.37 9.51
C VAL A 208 -5.79 7.16 10.42
N LEU A 209 -5.52 5.98 9.88
CA LEU A 209 -5.50 4.71 10.60
C LEU A 209 -4.09 4.34 11.07
N LEU A 210 -4.03 3.50 12.08
CA LEU A 210 -2.79 3.01 12.68
C LEU A 210 -1.84 2.41 11.63
N CYS A 211 -2.32 1.46 10.81
CA CYS A 211 -1.49 0.76 9.83
C CYS A 211 -2.35 0.00 8.80
N CYS A 212 -1.70 -0.60 7.81
CA CYS A 212 -2.32 -1.39 6.75
C CYS A 212 -2.97 -2.72 7.20
N MET A 213 -2.98 -3.02 8.49
CA MET A 213 -3.72 -4.14 9.08
C MET A 213 -5.07 -3.71 9.65
N ASP A 214 -5.30 -2.41 9.87
CA ASP A 214 -6.51 -1.91 10.55
C ASP A 214 -7.70 -1.70 9.61
N TYR A 215 -8.07 -2.72 8.85
CA TYR A 215 -9.24 -2.70 7.97
C TYR A 215 -10.57 -2.49 8.73
N GLY A 216 -10.61 -2.84 10.00
CA GLY A 216 -11.77 -2.62 10.87
C GLY A 216 -11.91 -1.20 11.39
N MET A 217 -10.98 -0.30 11.07
CA MET A 217 -10.95 1.11 11.51
C MET A 217 -11.06 1.27 13.03
N LYS A 218 -10.46 0.34 13.78
CA LYS A 218 -10.53 0.33 15.26
C LYS A 218 -9.53 1.29 15.92
N HIS A 219 -8.51 1.71 15.19
CA HIS A 219 -7.40 2.50 15.70
C HIS A 219 -7.20 3.75 14.84
N VAL A 220 -8.19 4.63 14.88
CA VAL A 220 -8.13 5.95 14.24
C VAL A 220 -7.20 6.85 15.05
N LEU A 221 -6.18 7.41 14.40
CA LEU A 221 -5.20 8.31 15.00
C LEU A 221 -5.64 9.77 14.96
N GLY A 222 -6.49 10.14 14.03
CA GLY A 222 -7.01 11.48 13.82
C GLY A 222 -7.48 11.68 12.38
N ASN A 223 -7.67 12.96 12.00
CA ASN A 223 -8.10 13.33 10.65
C ASN A 223 -7.28 14.54 10.15
N LEU A 224 -6.57 14.39 9.03
CA LEU A 224 -5.71 15.44 8.46
C LEU A 224 -6.50 16.57 7.78
N MET A 225 -7.80 16.43 7.56
CA MET A 225 -8.63 17.56 7.17
C MET A 225 -8.83 18.55 8.35
N GLU A 226 -8.78 18.03 9.59
CA GLU A 226 -9.14 18.77 10.80
C GLU A 226 -7.93 19.17 11.66
N GLN A 227 -6.82 18.42 11.58
CA GLN A 227 -5.65 18.61 12.46
C GLN A 227 -4.32 18.49 11.73
N GLU A 228 -3.23 18.88 12.40
CA GLU A 228 -1.87 18.73 11.89
C GLU A 228 -1.34 17.30 12.07
N TYR A 229 -0.41 16.87 11.21
CA TYR A 229 0.20 15.53 11.28
C TYR A 229 0.85 15.24 12.66
N LYS A 230 1.49 16.26 13.27
CA LYS A 230 2.11 16.15 14.60
C LYS A 230 1.13 15.85 15.73
N ASP A 231 -0.15 16.20 15.53
CA ASP A 231 -1.20 16.06 16.55
C ASP A 231 -1.94 14.71 16.46
N LEU A 232 -1.53 13.83 15.54
CA LEU A 232 -2.07 12.47 15.44
C LEU A 232 -1.78 11.67 16.71
N LYS A 233 -2.82 11.09 17.30
CA LYS A 233 -2.79 10.42 18.61
C LYS A 233 -2.22 9.00 18.51
N ARG A 234 -0.92 8.82 18.71
CA ARG A 234 -0.24 7.52 18.75
C ARG A 234 -0.20 6.99 20.18
N ARG A 235 -0.39 5.67 20.33
CA ARG A 235 -0.28 4.95 21.61
C ARG A 235 0.97 4.06 21.57
N ARG A 236 1.39 3.56 22.74
CA ARG A 236 2.55 2.66 22.85
C ARG A 236 2.25 1.19 22.47
N SER A 237 0.97 0.79 22.51
CA SER A 237 0.53 -0.56 22.15
C SER A 237 -0.90 -0.56 21.63
N TYR A 238 -1.22 -1.56 20.82
CA TYR A 238 -2.54 -1.74 20.21
C TYR A 238 -2.91 -3.21 20.20
N ASP A 239 -4.19 -3.52 20.46
CA ASP A 239 -4.70 -4.90 20.44
C ASP A 239 -4.54 -5.57 19.07
N LEU A 240 -4.56 -4.79 18.00
CA LEU A 240 -4.31 -5.29 16.65
C LEU A 240 -2.95 -5.99 16.53
N CYS A 241 -1.93 -5.49 17.24
CA CYS A 241 -0.58 -6.05 17.19
C CYS A 241 -0.50 -7.44 17.83
N LYS A 242 -1.41 -7.80 18.72
CA LYS A 242 -1.45 -9.16 19.31
C LYS A 242 -1.62 -10.26 18.27
N LYS A 243 -2.30 -9.95 17.18
CA LYS A 243 -2.60 -10.89 16.07
C LYS A 243 -1.77 -10.62 14.81
N CYS A 244 -0.87 -9.66 14.85
CA CYS A 244 -0.13 -9.22 13.66
C CYS A 244 1.17 -10.02 13.50
N ASN A 245 1.32 -10.75 12.40
CA ASN A 245 2.52 -11.54 12.10
C ASN A 245 3.79 -10.70 11.91
N ARG A 246 3.67 -9.37 11.92
CA ARG A 246 4.80 -8.42 11.92
C ARG A 246 5.16 -7.93 13.33
N ALA A 247 4.39 -8.29 14.35
CA ALA A 247 4.71 -7.96 15.73
C ALA A 247 5.52 -9.09 16.39
N ILE A 248 6.28 -8.74 17.40
CA ILE A 248 7.06 -9.68 18.21
C ILE A 248 6.65 -9.58 19.67
N GLU A 249 6.85 -10.65 20.45
CA GLU A 249 6.65 -10.62 21.90
C GLU A 249 7.74 -9.75 22.53
N ASN A 250 7.36 -8.86 23.44
CA ASN A 250 8.30 -8.14 24.28
C ASN A 250 8.82 -9.11 25.34
N GLY A 251 10.02 -9.61 25.16
CA GLY A 251 10.72 -10.34 26.22
C GLY A 251 11.10 -9.33 27.30
N GLY A 252 10.37 -9.32 28.41
CA GLY A 252 10.57 -8.47 29.58
C GLY A 252 11.98 -8.45 30.12
#